data_a3ec4495470a12e4db14bc6eb2e6c529
#
_entry.id   a3ec4495470a12e4db14bc6eb2e6c529
#
_cell.length_a   1.000
_cell.length_b   1.000
_cell.length_c   1.000
_cell.angle_alpha   90.00
_cell.angle_beta   90.00
_cell.angle_gamma   90.00
#
_symmetry.space_group_name_H-M   'P 1'
#
loop_
_entity.id
_entity.type
_entity.pdbx_description
1 polymer ?
#
loop_
_entity_poly.entity_id
_entity_poly.type
_entity_poly.pdbx_seq_one_letter_code
_entity_poly.pdbx_strand_id
1 'polypeptide(L)'
;MLAFVAQAGPPEPAALKAQLQDYYFDAARRGDLDMLNTFIDAGYSLNTQDDKGYTALILAAYHGQGPFVERLLTAGADACVQDNRGNTALMGAIFKGELNIAQRLLGTDCNPDQRNGAGQTAAMYAGLFNRLELLDELKAKGADLNAEDPVGNSASRLASGEIRTPAAR
;
A
#
# COMPACT_ATOMS: atom_id res chain seq x y z
N MET A 1 -36.01 -34.56 -28.36
CA MET A 1 -35.11 -34.49 -27.20
C MET A 1 -34.80 -33.00 -26.94
N LEU A 2 -35.58 -32.38 -26.05
CA LEU A 2 -35.39 -30.96 -25.69
C LEU A 2 -34.32 -30.90 -24.62
N ALA A 3 -33.16 -30.31 -24.95
CA ALA A 3 -32.11 -30.03 -23.98
C ALA A 3 -32.60 -28.89 -23.06
N PHE A 4 -32.80 -29.20 -21.80
CA PHE A 4 -32.97 -28.21 -20.75
C PHE A 4 -31.65 -27.46 -20.60
N VAL A 5 -31.54 -26.22 -21.12
CA VAL A 5 -30.51 -25.29 -20.74
C VAL A 5 -30.86 -24.81 -19.33
N ALA A 6 -30.18 -25.34 -18.33
CA ALA A 6 -30.27 -24.82 -16.98
C ALA A 6 -29.82 -23.37 -17.01
N GLN A 7 -30.73 -22.43 -16.90
CA GLN A 7 -30.43 -21.03 -16.65
C GLN A 7 -29.85 -20.97 -15.25
N ALA A 8 -28.55 -20.66 -15.15
CA ALA A 8 -27.94 -20.31 -13.88
C ALA A 8 -28.71 -19.12 -13.29
N GLY A 9 -29.26 -19.27 -12.10
CA GLY A 9 -29.93 -18.19 -11.40
C GLY A 9 -28.95 -17.02 -11.16
N PRO A 10 -29.43 -15.85 -10.70
CA PRO A 10 -28.56 -14.74 -10.36
C PRO A 10 -27.50 -15.19 -9.34
N PRO A 11 -26.25 -14.68 -9.45
CA PRO A 11 -25.17 -15.08 -8.53
C PRO A 11 -25.57 -14.75 -7.09
N GLU A 12 -25.19 -15.63 -6.16
CA GLU A 12 -25.36 -15.39 -4.72
C GLU A 12 -24.73 -14.05 -4.32
N PRO A 13 -25.33 -13.27 -3.39
CA PRO A 13 -24.84 -11.95 -2.99
C PRO A 13 -23.38 -11.95 -2.54
N ALA A 14 -22.92 -13.00 -1.86
CA ALA A 14 -21.54 -13.17 -1.45
C ALA A 14 -20.59 -13.34 -2.65
N ALA A 15 -20.98 -14.12 -3.65
CA ALA A 15 -20.22 -14.31 -4.89
C ALA A 15 -20.12 -13.02 -5.70
N LEU A 16 -21.21 -12.25 -5.78
CA LEU A 16 -21.21 -10.94 -6.44
C LEU A 16 -20.28 -9.94 -5.74
N LYS A 17 -20.32 -9.91 -4.41
CA LYS A 17 -19.42 -9.06 -3.62
C LYS A 17 -17.94 -9.40 -3.86
N ALA A 18 -17.58 -10.69 -3.85
CA ALA A 18 -16.24 -11.16 -4.13
C ALA A 18 -15.79 -10.74 -5.54
N GLN A 19 -16.65 -10.89 -6.54
CA GLN A 19 -16.36 -10.50 -7.92
C GLN A 19 -16.15 -8.98 -8.06
N LEU A 20 -16.94 -8.15 -7.37
CA LEU A 20 -16.73 -6.70 -7.35
C LEU A 20 -15.39 -6.32 -6.71
N GLN A 21 -15.01 -6.99 -5.63
CA GLN A 21 -13.71 -6.78 -5.00
C GLN A 21 -12.57 -7.14 -5.95
N ASP A 22 -12.67 -8.26 -6.67
CA ASP A 22 -11.65 -8.67 -7.64
C ASP A 22 -11.48 -7.63 -8.75
N TYR A 23 -12.57 -7.09 -9.30
CA TYR A 23 -12.51 -6.01 -10.29
C TYR A 23 -11.87 -4.74 -9.74
N TYR A 24 -12.19 -4.35 -8.50
CA TYR A 24 -11.64 -3.17 -7.85
C TYR A 24 -10.12 -3.28 -7.66
N PHE A 25 -9.67 -4.40 -7.13
CA PHE A 25 -8.23 -4.62 -6.89
C PHE A 25 -7.44 -4.84 -8.19
N ASP A 26 -8.05 -5.47 -9.19
CA ASP A 26 -7.42 -5.62 -10.50
C ASP A 26 -7.29 -4.28 -11.23
N ALA A 27 -8.28 -3.41 -11.13
CA ALA A 27 -8.19 -2.02 -11.60
C ALA A 27 -7.01 -1.27 -10.96
N ALA A 28 -6.81 -1.46 -9.64
CA ALA A 28 -5.68 -0.84 -8.93
C ALA A 28 -4.31 -1.35 -9.41
N ARG A 29 -4.19 -2.64 -9.69
CA ARG A 29 -2.93 -3.23 -10.21
C ARG A 29 -2.60 -2.73 -11.61
N ARG A 30 -3.61 -2.50 -12.44
CA ARG A 30 -3.46 -2.08 -13.85
C ARG A 30 -3.52 -0.56 -14.05
N GLY A 31 -3.94 0.20 -13.03
CA GLY A 31 -4.13 1.64 -13.15
C GLY A 31 -5.36 2.04 -13.98
N ASP A 32 -6.42 1.22 -13.96
CA ASP A 32 -7.65 1.45 -14.72
C ASP A 32 -8.50 2.54 -14.06
N LEU A 33 -8.30 3.79 -14.51
CA LEU A 33 -8.97 4.97 -13.97
C LEU A 33 -10.47 4.99 -14.27
N ASP A 34 -10.91 4.46 -15.40
CA ASP A 34 -12.33 4.43 -15.75
C ASP A 34 -13.10 3.50 -14.82
N MET A 35 -12.52 2.33 -14.54
CA MET A 35 -13.06 1.41 -13.55
C MET A 35 -13.04 2.03 -12.15
N LEU A 36 -11.96 2.70 -11.74
CA LEU A 36 -11.89 3.39 -10.44
C LEU A 36 -12.98 4.45 -10.31
N ASN A 37 -13.18 5.30 -11.32
CA ASN A 37 -14.22 6.32 -11.29
C ASN A 37 -15.62 5.69 -11.17
N THR A 38 -15.88 4.57 -11.84
CA THR A 38 -17.14 3.81 -11.69
C THR A 38 -17.37 3.38 -10.24
N PHE A 39 -16.34 2.88 -9.55
CA PHE A 39 -16.43 2.51 -8.12
C PHE A 39 -16.64 3.73 -7.23
N ILE A 40 -15.94 4.84 -7.49
CA ILE A 40 -16.09 6.08 -6.72
C ILE A 40 -17.52 6.62 -6.87
N ASP A 41 -18.04 6.71 -8.10
CA ASP A 41 -19.38 7.23 -8.39
C ASP A 41 -20.48 6.34 -7.78
N ALA A 42 -20.24 5.04 -7.67
CA ALA A 42 -21.10 4.10 -6.98
C ALA A 42 -21.02 4.16 -5.45
N GLY A 43 -20.15 5.00 -4.87
CA GLY A 43 -19.95 5.12 -3.42
C GLY A 43 -19.27 3.90 -2.79
N TYR A 44 -18.46 3.16 -3.56
CA TYR A 44 -17.75 2.00 -3.05
C TYR A 44 -16.73 2.40 -1.97
N SER A 45 -16.56 1.58 -0.93
CA SER A 45 -15.59 1.84 0.13
C SER A 45 -14.17 1.71 -0.40
N LEU A 46 -13.46 2.84 -0.53
CA LEU A 46 -12.11 2.90 -1.09
C LEU A 46 -11.06 2.20 -0.23
N ASN A 47 -11.34 2.03 1.07
CA ASN A 47 -10.45 1.38 2.03
C ASN A 47 -10.75 -0.11 2.22
N THR A 48 -11.56 -0.70 1.36
CA THR A 48 -11.79 -2.15 1.34
C THR A 48 -10.46 -2.89 1.23
N GLN A 49 -10.29 -3.94 2.01
CA GLN A 49 -9.08 -4.77 2.04
C GLN A 49 -9.37 -6.16 1.48
N ASP A 50 -8.40 -6.73 0.77
CA ASP A 50 -8.43 -8.13 0.35
C ASP A 50 -8.01 -9.07 1.51
N ASP A 51 -7.93 -10.38 1.24
CA ASP A 51 -7.56 -11.39 2.24
C ASP A 51 -6.14 -11.21 2.81
N LYS A 52 -5.28 -10.45 2.12
CA LYS A 52 -3.93 -10.08 2.57
C LYS A 52 -3.88 -8.71 3.26
N GLY A 53 -5.02 -8.06 3.39
CA GLY A 53 -5.13 -6.71 3.93
C GLY A 53 -4.73 -5.61 2.95
N TYR A 54 -4.53 -5.92 1.67
CA TYR A 54 -4.19 -4.89 0.69
C TYR A 54 -5.40 -4.03 0.36
N THR A 55 -5.23 -2.70 0.42
CA THR A 55 -6.16 -1.75 -0.18
C THR A 55 -5.81 -1.50 -1.64
N ALA A 56 -6.74 -0.91 -2.40
CA ALA A 56 -6.44 -0.47 -3.76
C ALA A 56 -5.27 0.54 -3.80
N LEU A 57 -5.14 1.38 -2.77
CA LEU A 57 -4.03 2.33 -2.66
C LEU A 57 -2.68 1.63 -2.48
N ILE A 58 -2.61 0.59 -1.61
CA ILE A 58 -1.39 -0.22 -1.43
C ILE A 58 -1.01 -0.90 -2.75
N LEU A 59 -1.98 -1.50 -3.44
CA LEU A 59 -1.74 -2.18 -4.72
C LEU A 59 -1.28 -1.22 -5.80
N ALA A 60 -1.96 -0.08 -5.97
CA ALA A 60 -1.61 0.92 -6.95
C ALA A 60 -0.22 1.50 -6.70
N ALA A 61 0.13 1.80 -5.45
CA ALA A 61 1.45 2.29 -5.08
C ALA A 61 2.56 1.26 -5.39
N TYR A 62 2.32 -0.01 -5.06
CA TYR A 62 3.26 -1.10 -5.32
C TYR A 62 3.48 -1.36 -6.82
N HIS A 63 2.45 -1.15 -7.64
CA HIS A 63 2.48 -1.37 -9.08
C HIS A 63 2.81 -0.10 -9.90
N GLY A 64 3.18 1.01 -9.24
CA GLY A 64 3.62 2.23 -9.93
C GLY A 64 2.50 3.01 -10.62
N GLN A 65 1.25 2.83 -10.20
CA GLN A 65 0.07 3.45 -10.81
C GLN A 65 -0.18 4.86 -10.26
N GLY A 66 0.73 5.80 -10.53
CA GLY A 66 0.70 7.16 -9.99
C GLY A 66 -0.64 7.88 -10.17
N PRO A 67 -1.23 7.96 -11.38
CA PRO A 67 -2.53 8.60 -11.59
C PRO A 67 -3.66 7.94 -10.79
N PHE A 68 -3.62 6.62 -10.61
CA PHE A 68 -4.60 5.88 -9.80
C PHE A 68 -4.46 6.22 -8.31
N VAL A 69 -3.21 6.28 -7.80
CA VAL A 69 -2.90 6.72 -6.43
C VAL A 69 -3.45 8.13 -6.19
N GLU A 70 -3.16 9.08 -7.08
CA GLU A 70 -3.64 10.45 -6.98
C GLU A 70 -5.17 10.52 -6.95
N ARG A 71 -5.84 9.77 -7.82
CA ARG A 71 -7.30 9.75 -7.88
C ARG A 71 -7.92 9.15 -6.60
N LEU A 72 -7.32 8.10 -6.04
CA LEU A 72 -7.76 7.53 -4.76
C LEU A 72 -7.62 8.53 -3.61
N LEU A 73 -6.46 9.20 -3.51
CA LEU A 73 -6.21 10.17 -2.44
C LEU A 73 -7.14 11.38 -2.53
N THR A 74 -7.38 11.91 -3.73
CA THR A 74 -8.33 13.02 -3.93
C THR A 74 -9.78 12.61 -3.68
N ALA A 75 -10.11 11.33 -3.83
CA ALA A 75 -11.43 10.77 -3.49
C ALA A 75 -11.58 10.42 -1.99
N GLY A 76 -10.52 10.60 -1.17
CA GLY A 76 -10.57 10.41 0.27
C GLY A 76 -10.13 9.02 0.76
N ALA A 77 -9.40 8.26 -0.05
CA ALA A 77 -8.79 7.01 0.42
C ALA A 77 -7.81 7.28 1.56
N ASP A 78 -7.83 6.42 2.58
CA ASP A 78 -6.94 6.50 3.74
C ASP A 78 -5.57 5.91 3.41
N ALA A 79 -4.54 6.77 3.39
CA ALA A 79 -3.17 6.38 3.10
C ALA A 79 -2.48 5.63 4.26
N CYS A 80 -3.06 5.67 5.46
CA CYS A 80 -2.47 5.11 6.68
C CYS A 80 -2.86 3.65 6.93
N VAL A 81 -3.75 3.07 6.12
CA VAL A 81 -4.18 1.68 6.26
C VAL A 81 -2.99 0.75 6.04
N GLN A 82 -2.88 -0.24 6.92
CA GLN A 82 -1.83 -1.27 6.88
C GLN A 82 -2.37 -2.59 6.35
N ASP A 83 -1.56 -3.31 5.58
CA ASP A 83 -1.84 -4.69 5.20
C ASP A 83 -1.70 -5.66 6.41
N ASN A 84 -1.92 -6.95 6.21
CA ASN A 84 -1.82 -7.95 7.28
C ASN A 84 -0.38 -8.11 7.84
N ARG A 85 0.63 -7.58 7.17
CA ARG A 85 2.01 -7.50 7.66
C ARG A 85 2.34 -6.15 8.30
N GLY A 86 1.37 -5.25 8.35
CA GLY A 86 1.53 -3.91 8.88
C GLY A 86 2.20 -2.92 7.90
N ASN A 87 2.39 -3.28 6.64
CA ASN A 87 2.98 -2.38 5.66
C ASN A 87 1.95 -1.37 5.14
N THR A 88 2.38 -0.14 4.94
CA THR A 88 1.60 0.94 4.33
C THR A 88 1.88 1.05 2.82
N ALA A 89 1.03 1.81 2.12
CA ALA A 89 1.28 2.15 0.72
C ALA A 89 2.64 2.86 0.52
N LEU A 90 3.04 3.72 1.47
CA LEU A 90 4.35 4.41 1.45
C LEU A 90 5.51 3.41 1.50
N MET A 91 5.48 2.44 2.42
CA MET A 91 6.51 1.39 2.50
C MET A 91 6.60 0.59 1.20
N GLY A 92 5.45 0.25 0.60
CA GLY A 92 5.39 -0.44 -0.70
C GLY A 92 6.01 0.36 -1.84
N ALA A 93 5.70 1.66 -1.93
CA ALA A 93 6.27 2.55 -2.93
C ALA A 93 7.79 2.70 -2.80
N ILE A 94 8.30 2.87 -1.57
CA ILE A 94 9.75 2.95 -1.30
C ILE A 94 10.44 1.64 -1.70
N PHE A 95 9.88 0.50 -1.31
CA PHE A 95 10.40 -0.82 -1.66
C PHE A 95 10.54 -1.00 -3.18
N LYS A 96 9.52 -0.60 -3.93
CA LYS A 96 9.51 -0.70 -5.39
C LYS A 96 10.31 0.39 -6.10
N GLY A 97 10.73 1.44 -5.38
CA GLY A 97 11.44 2.58 -5.96
C GLY A 97 10.54 3.54 -6.72
N GLU A 98 9.25 3.55 -6.41
CA GLU A 98 8.26 4.46 -6.99
C GLU A 98 8.33 5.82 -6.27
N LEU A 99 9.39 6.58 -6.53
CA LEU A 99 9.76 7.77 -5.75
C LEU A 99 8.68 8.86 -5.79
N ASN A 100 8.11 9.13 -6.96
CA ASN A 100 7.05 10.15 -7.09
C ASN A 100 5.79 9.77 -6.30
N ILE A 101 5.44 8.47 -6.29
CA ILE A 101 4.32 7.95 -5.49
C ILE A 101 4.65 8.04 -4.01
N ALA A 102 5.86 7.67 -3.61
CA ALA A 102 6.31 7.78 -2.23
C ALA A 102 6.25 9.24 -1.72
N GLN A 103 6.73 10.21 -2.51
CA GLN A 103 6.64 11.63 -2.19
C GLN A 103 5.19 12.10 -2.05
N ARG A 104 4.30 11.66 -2.95
CA ARG A 104 2.88 11.99 -2.87
C ARG A 104 2.22 11.42 -1.60
N LEU A 105 2.54 10.18 -1.24
CA LEU A 105 2.04 9.53 -0.02
C LEU A 105 2.62 10.16 1.25
N LEU A 106 3.88 10.59 1.21
CA LEU A 106 4.52 11.33 2.29
C LEU A 106 3.83 12.68 2.55
N GLY A 107 3.18 13.27 1.55
CA GLY A 107 2.35 14.47 1.66
C GLY A 107 1.04 14.27 2.42
N THR A 108 0.68 13.07 2.85
CA THR A 108 -0.52 12.77 3.65
C THR A 108 -0.26 12.91 5.16
N ASP A 109 -1.33 12.93 5.97
CA ASP A 109 -1.25 13.17 7.42
C ASP A 109 -0.95 11.88 8.23
N CYS A 110 -0.36 10.86 7.61
CA CYS A 110 0.01 9.64 8.33
C CYS A 110 1.20 9.86 9.28
N ASN A 111 1.21 9.10 10.38
CA ASN A 111 2.35 9.09 11.29
C ASN A 111 3.62 8.61 10.55
N PRO A 112 4.67 9.44 10.43
CA PRO A 112 5.89 9.07 9.72
C PRO A 112 6.65 7.89 10.37
N ASP A 113 6.41 7.64 11.66
CA ASP A 113 7.02 6.54 12.43
C ASP A 113 6.11 5.32 12.56
N GLN A 114 5.08 5.21 11.73
CA GLN A 114 4.22 4.01 11.72
C GLN A 114 5.05 2.76 11.44
N ARG A 115 4.85 1.72 12.27
CA ARG A 115 5.63 0.48 12.21
C ARG A 115 4.84 -0.64 11.57
N ASN A 116 5.51 -1.47 10.79
CA ASN A 116 4.95 -2.74 10.33
C ASN A 116 5.09 -3.84 11.40
N GLY A 117 4.62 -5.04 11.08
CA GLY A 117 4.67 -6.19 11.98
C GLY A 117 6.09 -6.65 12.37
N ALA A 118 7.11 -6.26 11.61
CA ALA A 118 8.52 -6.48 11.93
C ALA A 118 9.15 -5.32 12.71
N GLY A 119 8.36 -4.30 13.12
CA GLY A 119 8.83 -3.13 13.82
C GLY A 119 9.57 -2.11 12.94
N GLN A 120 9.46 -2.24 11.63
CA GLN A 120 10.15 -1.38 10.66
C GLN A 120 9.31 -0.16 10.30
N THR A 121 9.97 0.99 10.07
CA THR A 121 9.37 2.23 9.61
C THR A 121 9.64 2.49 8.13
N ALA A 122 8.91 3.43 7.52
CA ALA A 122 9.19 3.88 6.15
C ALA A 122 10.61 4.44 6.02
N ALA A 123 11.12 5.13 7.04
CA ALA A 123 12.50 5.63 7.06
C ALA A 123 13.54 4.50 7.02
N MET A 124 13.30 3.37 7.69
CA MET A 124 14.17 2.19 7.60
C MET A 124 14.20 1.60 6.19
N TYR A 125 13.05 1.55 5.50
CA TYR A 125 13.00 1.16 4.09
C TYR A 125 13.79 2.13 3.21
N ALA A 126 13.63 3.44 3.42
CA ALA A 126 14.37 4.44 2.65
C ALA A 126 15.90 4.33 2.87
N GLY A 127 16.34 4.10 4.10
CA GLY A 127 17.75 3.85 4.42
C GLY A 127 18.26 2.56 3.76
N LEU A 128 17.54 1.44 3.91
CA LEU A 128 17.93 0.13 3.38
C LEU A 128 18.06 0.14 1.84
N PHE A 129 17.17 0.81 1.14
CA PHE A 129 17.16 0.89 -0.32
C PHE A 129 17.89 2.13 -0.87
N ASN A 130 18.65 2.83 -0.02
CA ASN A 130 19.44 4.00 -0.39
C ASN A 130 18.62 5.11 -1.08
N ARG A 131 17.41 5.37 -0.58
CA ARG A 131 16.50 6.44 -1.04
C ARG A 131 16.73 7.70 -0.20
N LEU A 132 17.91 8.30 -0.32
CA LEU A 132 18.39 9.35 0.59
C LEU A 132 17.50 10.61 0.55
N GLU A 133 17.00 11.02 -0.61
CA GLU A 133 16.07 12.16 -0.71
C GLU A 133 14.78 11.92 0.08
N LEU A 134 14.19 10.73 -0.05
CA LEU A 134 13.01 10.36 0.75
C LEU A 134 13.33 10.27 2.24
N LEU A 135 14.54 9.85 2.61
CA LEU A 135 14.96 9.81 3.99
C LEU A 135 15.04 11.22 4.60
N ASP A 136 15.54 12.19 3.84
CA ASP A 136 15.58 13.60 4.26
C ASP A 136 14.17 14.19 4.36
N GLU A 137 13.28 13.87 3.43
CA GLU A 137 11.88 14.29 3.48
C GLU A 137 11.13 13.68 4.68
N LEU A 138 11.34 12.39 4.96
CA LEU A 138 10.80 11.72 6.15
C LEU A 138 11.27 12.38 7.44
N LYS A 139 12.57 12.71 7.53
CA LYS A 139 13.14 13.45 8.64
C LYS A 139 12.49 14.83 8.79
N ALA A 140 12.31 15.56 7.68
CA ALA A 140 11.66 16.87 7.68
C ALA A 140 10.19 16.77 8.15
N LYS A 141 9.53 15.63 7.96
CA LYS A 141 8.20 15.32 8.48
C LYS A 141 8.18 14.83 9.93
N GLY A 142 9.32 14.75 10.59
CA GLY A 142 9.44 14.38 11.99
C GLY A 142 9.71 12.91 12.25
N ALA A 143 10.08 12.11 11.22
CA ALA A 143 10.48 10.72 11.43
C ALA A 143 11.72 10.61 12.30
N ASP A 144 11.69 9.68 13.26
CA ASP A 144 12.86 9.36 14.10
C ASP A 144 13.78 8.38 13.36
N LEU A 145 14.86 8.90 12.78
CA LEU A 145 15.83 8.08 12.03
C LEU A 145 16.68 7.16 12.92
N ASN A 146 16.66 7.36 14.24
CA ASN A 146 17.39 6.55 15.21
C ASN A 146 16.53 5.52 15.93
N ALA A 147 15.21 5.54 15.70
CA ALA A 147 14.31 4.51 16.19
C ALA A 147 14.76 3.14 15.67
N GLU A 148 14.85 2.15 16.55
CA GLU A 148 15.36 0.81 16.23
C GLU A 148 14.23 -0.20 16.07
N ASP A 149 14.42 -1.15 15.14
CA ASP A 149 13.61 -2.36 15.05
C ASP A 149 14.07 -3.38 16.14
N PRO A 150 13.37 -4.54 16.30
CA PRO A 150 13.73 -5.52 17.32
C PRO A 150 15.13 -6.11 17.22
N VAL A 151 15.80 -6.01 16.08
CA VAL A 151 17.19 -6.49 15.92
C VAL A 151 18.21 -5.36 15.95
N GLY A 152 17.76 -4.11 16.19
CA GLY A 152 18.61 -2.93 16.39
C GLY A 152 19.01 -2.23 15.09
N ASN A 153 18.27 -2.41 13.98
CA ASN A 153 18.42 -1.58 12.80
C ASN A 153 17.67 -0.27 12.99
N SER A 154 18.29 0.84 12.59
CA SER A 154 17.65 2.14 12.45
C SER A 154 17.82 2.66 11.03
N ALA A 155 17.01 3.64 10.64
CA ALA A 155 17.14 4.26 9.32
C ALA A 155 18.56 4.82 9.08
N SER A 156 19.14 5.47 10.09
CA SER A 156 20.51 6.02 10.01
C SER A 156 21.56 4.94 9.78
N ARG A 157 21.48 3.79 10.49
CA ARG A 157 22.41 2.67 10.31
C ARG A 157 22.25 2.02 8.94
N LEU A 158 21.02 1.76 8.54
CA LEU A 158 20.74 1.15 7.22
C LEU A 158 21.24 2.02 6.08
N ALA A 159 21.09 3.34 6.18
CA ALA A 159 21.61 4.30 5.20
C ALA A 159 23.15 4.34 5.14
N SER A 160 23.84 4.01 6.25
CA SER A 160 25.30 3.87 6.27
C SER A 160 25.82 2.49 5.85
N GLY A 161 24.90 1.56 5.52
CA GLY A 161 25.24 0.19 5.12
C GLY A 161 25.43 -0.78 6.30
N GLU A 162 25.11 -0.37 7.52
CA GLU A 162 25.15 -1.23 8.70
C GLU A 162 23.84 -2.00 8.85
N ILE A 163 23.86 -3.28 8.51
CA ILE A 163 22.66 -4.14 8.60
C ILE A 163 22.88 -5.19 9.70
N ARG A 164 21.94 -5.23 10.64
CA ARG A 164 21.88 -6.30 11.65
C ARG A 164 20.86 -7.36 11.24
N THR A 165 21.23 -8.60 11.39
CA THR A 165 20.37 -9.74 11.16
C THR A 165 20.05 -10.44 12.47
N PRO A 166 18.89 -11.11 12.62
CA PRO A 166 18.61 -11.94 13.78
C PRO A 166 19.71 -12.98 13.99
N ALA A 167 20.09 -13.21 15.25
CA ALA A 167 21.01 -14.30 15.56
C ALA A 167 20.47 -15.62 15.04
N ALA A 168 21.31 -16.41 14.38
CA ALA A 168 20.94 -17.78 13.97
C ALA A 168 20.61 -18.58 15.25
N ARG A 169 19.41 -19.19 15.26
CA ARG A 169 18.99 -20.12 16.32
C ARG A 169 19.56 -21.50 16.08
#